data_a2bcf7fb515586f14901c9bc671731ef
#
_entry.id   a2bcf7fb515586f14901c9bc671731ef
#
_cell.length_a   1.000
_cell.length_b   1.000
_cell.length_c   1.000
_cell.angle_alpha   90.00
_cell.angle_beta   90.00
_cell.angle_gamma   90.00
#
_symmetry.space_group_name_H-M   'P 1'
#
loop_
_entity.id
_entity.type
_entity.pdbx_description
1 polymer ?
#
loop_
_entity_poly.entity_id
_entity_poly.type
_entity_poly.pdbx_seq_one_letter_code
_entity_poly.pdbx_strand_id
1 'polypeptide(L)'
;MSDLVVYGSYGYTGTLIAEAATERGLDPVLAGRERRSLESQAARLGCEFEVVALDEPKVLDMVLSDATAVLNCAGPFARTWKPMVEACLRTETHYLDITGERTVFEAIHDQGDRAADAGVMLLPGVGFDVVPTDCLAAHVAQRLPDADRLELAFRAENGVSRGTAKTMVEHVDGGGAVRRDGRIERVPIAHESRTVDFGWGLDGQHVAAIPWGDVATAYYTTGVPNVTTYMAMPERAVQLQRAAGLVTPLLSLPPVRTGLQWLIEQTTEGPDADERERGESYVWGEATTADGERVVSRLRGPHTYALTVETALATARRALDGDAPVGFQTPAGAYGPDLILGVEGVEREDVV
;
A
#
# COMPACT_ATOMS: atom_id res chain seq x y z
N MET A 1 -27.84 -5.85 6.48
CA MET A 1 -26.88 -4.71 6.58
C MET A 1 -25.57 -5.24 6.03
N SER A 2 -24.84 -4.47 5.30
CA SER A 2 -23.58 -4.93 4.69
C SER A 2 -22.47 -4.88 5.74
N ASP A 3 -21.70 -5.96 5.82
CA ASP A 3 -20.59 -6.10 6.79
C ASP A 3 -19.32 -5.34 6.35
N LEU A 4 -19.29 -4.82 5.11
CA LEU A 4 -18.14 -4.09 4.53
C LEU A 4 -18.51 -2.68 4.11
N VAL A 5 -17.79 -1.69 4.62
CA VAL A 5 -17.83 -0.30 4.13
C VAL A 5 -16.60 -0.05 3.24
N VAL A 6 -16.80 0.45 2.01
CA VAL A 6 -15.72 0.94 1.14
C VAL A 6 -15.74 2.47 1.15
N TYR A 7 -14.85 3.07 1.90
CA TYR A 7 -14.73 4.53 2.00
C TYR A 7 -13.85 5.11 0.90
N GLY A 8 -14.32 6.15 0.22
CA GLY A 8 -13.65 6.68 -0.98
C GLY A 8 -13.89 5.83 -2.22
N SER A 9 -15.03 5.13 -2.28
CA SER A 9 -15.41 4.17 -3.30
C SER A 9 -15.42 4.71 -4.73
N TYR A 10 -15.69 6.01 -4.91
CA TYR A 10 -15.73 6.65 -6.23
C TYR A 10 -14.34 7.17 -6.71
N GLY A 11 -13.27 6.98 -5.93
CA GLY A 11 -11.90 7.16 -6.38
C GLY A 11 -11.51 6.09 -7.40
N TYR A 12 -10.38 6.28 -8.11
CA TYR A 12 -9.95 5.32 -9.13
C TYR A 12 -9.88 3.88 -8.58
N THR A 13 -9.05 3.63 -7.58
CA THR A 13 -8.91 2.30 -6.97
C THR A 13 -10.18 1.85 -6.22
N GLY A 14 -10.83 2.78 -5.51
CA GLY A 14 -12.10 2.50 -4.82
C GLY A 14 -13.20 2.02 -5.76
N THR A 15 -13.25 2.58 -6.99
CA THR A 15 -14.21 2.14 -8.02
C THR A 15 -13.94 0.71 -8.46
N LEU A 16 -12.68 0.36 -8.74
CA LEU A 16 -12.31 -1.00 -9.13
C LEU A 16 -12.62 -2.01 -8.02
N ILE A 17 -12.33 -1.65 -6.77
CA ILE A 17 -12.63 -2.50 -5.61
C ILE A 17 -14.14 -2.68 -5.43
N ALA A 18 -14.93 -1.61 -5.52
CA ALA A 18 -16.38 -1.67 -5.35
C ALA A 18 -17.05 -2.52 -6.46
N GLU A 19 -16.62 -2.38 -7.71
CA GLU A 19 -17.05 -3.19 -8.83
C GLU A 19 -16.76 -4.67 -8.60
N ALA A 20 -15.50 -5.01 -8.32
CA ALA A 20 -15.09 -6.39 -8.10
C ALA A 20 -15.73 -7.01 -6.84
N ALA A 21 -15.96 -6.22 -5.78
CA ALA A 21 -16.67 -6.67 -4.58
C ALA A 21 -18.10 -7.10 -4.93
N THR A 22 -18.83 -6.26 -5.66
CA THR A 22 -20.21 -6.55 -6.09
C THR A 22 -20.28 -7.77 -7.01
N GLU A 23 -19.37 -7.86 -8.00
CA GLU A 23 -19.28 -9.02 -8.91
C GLU A 23 -19.05 -10.35 -8.17
N ARG A 24 -18.40 -10.29 -7.00
CA ARG A 24 -18.10 -11.47 -6.16
C ARG A 24 -19.14 -11.72 -5.07
N GLY A 25 -20.26 -11.02 -5.13
CA GLY A 25 -21.38 -11.18 -4.19
C GLY A 25 -21.08 -10.63 -2.78
N LEU A 26 -20.14 -9.70 -2.67
CA LEU A 26 -20.04 -8.81 -1.53
C LEU A 26 -20.92 -7.59 -1.82
N ASP A 27 -21.82 -7.25 -0.90
CA ASP A 27 -22.71 -6.09 -1.05
C ASP A 27 -22.16 -4.93 -0.21
N PRO A 28 -21.10 -4.22 -0.66
CA PRO A 28 -20.47 -3.18 0.16
C PRO A 28 -21.38 -1.95 0.28
N VAL A 29 -21.33 -1.28 1.44
CA VAL A 29 -21.82 0.09 1.57
C VAL A 29 -20.75 1.02 1.00
N LEU A 30 -21.12 1.79 -0.04
CA LEU A 30 -20.24 2.76 -0.68
C LEU A 30 -20.24 4.05 0.14
N ALA A 31 -19.07 4.51 0.61
CA ALA A 31 -19.02 5.68 1.47
C ALA A 31 -18.02 6.74 0.99
N GLY A 32 -18.29 8.00 1.36
CA GLY A 32 -17.45 9.14 1.04
C GLY A 32 -18.20 10.46 1.11
N ARG A 33 -17.54 11.56 0.76
CA ARG A 33 -18.10 12.92 0.94
C ARG A 33 -18.91 13.46 -0.25
N GLU A 34 -18.74 12.89 -1.45
CA GLU A 34 -19.32 13.43 -2.69
C GLU A 34 -20.62 12.70 -3.06
N ARG A 35 -21.75 13.22 -2.59
CA ARG A 35 -23.08 12.62 -2.80
C ARG A 35 -23.36 12.22 -4.24
N ARG A 36 -23.13 13.10 -5.21
CA ARG A 36 -23.46 12.82 -6.62
C ARG A 36 -22.68 11.64 -7.18
N SER A 37 -21.40 11.52 -6.83
CA SER A 37 -20.53 10.42 -7.25
C SER A 37 -21.01 9.12 -6.64
N LEU A 38 -21.35 9.11 -5.35
CA LEU A 38 -21.91 7.94 -4.64
C LEU A 38 -23.24 7.49 -5.21
N GLU A 39 -24.21 8.42 -5.41
CA GLU A 39 -25.52 8.11 -5.99
C GLU A 39 -25.38 7.46 -7.38
N SER A 40 -24.52 8.02 -8.24
CA SER A 40 -24.27 7.47 -9.57
C SER A 40 -23.64 6.07 -9.51
N GLN A 41 -22.64 5.87 -8.64
CA GLN A 41 -21.96 4.59 -8.46
C GLN A 41 -22.90 3.54 -7.87
N ALA A 42 -23.63 3.88 -6.82
CA ALA A 42 -24.58 3.00 -6.15
C ALA A 42 -25.70 2.53 -7.08
N ALA A 43 -26.28 3.46 -7.88
CA ALA A 43 -27.29 3.13 -8.87
C ALA A 43 -26.78 2.17 -9.95
N ARG A 44 -25.49 2.29 -10.34
CA ARG A 44 -24.86 1.41 -11.34
C ARG A 44 -24.57 0.01 -10.76
N LEU A 45 -24.13 -0.07 -9.51
CA LEU A 45 -23.70 -1.32 -8.88
C LEU A 45 -24.82 -2.02 -8.09
N GLY A 46 -25.92 -1.33 -7.83
CA GLY A 46 -27.02 -1.86 -7.00
C GLY A 46 -26.69 -1.90 -5.50
N CYS A 47 -25.72 -1.10 -5.05
CA CYS A 47 -25.25 -1.05 -3.66
C CYS A 47 -25.94 0.06 -2.87
N GLU A 48 -25.95 -0.08 -1.54
CA GLU A 48 -26.26 1.01 -0.63
C GLU A 48 -25.12 2.03 -0.57
N PHE A 49 -25.40 3.28 -0.18
CA PHE A 49 -24.35 4.29 -0.03
C PHE A 49 -24.63 5.22 1.15
N GLU A 50 -23.54 5.71 1.74
CA GLU A 50 -23.57 6.68 2.84
C GLU A 50 -22.68 7.90 2.53
N VAL A 51 -23.26 9.08 2.75
CA VAL A 51 -22.52 10.34 2.53
C VAL A 51 -21.99 10.81 3.89
N VAL A 52 -20.66 10.70 4.06
CA VAL A 52 -20.00 11.09 5.30
C VAL A 52 -18.63 11.70 5.03
N ALA A 53 -18.34 12.82 5.68
CA ALA A 53 -17.01 13.41 5.70
C ALA A 53 -16.24 12.97 6.97
N LEU A 54 -14.90 12.92 6.89
CA LEU A 54 -14.07 12.45 8.01
C LEU A 54 -14.01 13.42 9.20
N ASP A 55 -14.44 14.65 9.02
CA ASP A 55 -14.59 15.67 10.07
C ASP A 55 -15.96 15.64 10.76
N GLU A 56 -16.79 14.63 10.44
CA GLU A 56 -18.11 14.38 11.06
C GLU A 56 -18.09 13.09 11.90
N PRO A 57 -17.37 13.04 13.04
CA PRO A 57 -17.10 11.79 13.77
C PRO A 57 -18.35 11.03 14.20
N LYS A 58 -19.44 11.71 14.58
CA LYS A 58 -20.69 11.04 14.97
C LYS A 58 -21.40 10.36 13.81
N VAL A 59 -21.34 10.97 12.61
CA VAL A 59 -21.93 10.38 11.40
C VAL A 59 -21.06 9.20 10.95
N LEU A 60 -19.73 9.34 11.03
CA LEU A 60 -18.81 8.26 10.71
C LEU A 60 -19.01 7.06 11.65
N ASP A 61 -19.18 7.29 12.96
CA ASP A 61 -19.46 6.23 13.92
C ASP A 61 -20.81 5.52 13.60
N MET A 62 -21.84 6.26 13.19
CA MET A 62 -23.13 5.66 12.78
C MET A 62 -22.97 4.79 11.52
N VAL A 63 -22.16 5.20 10.55
CA VAL A 63 -21.90 4.43 9.33
C VAL A 63 -21.12 3.15 9.62
N LEU A 64 -20.20 3.20 10.59
CA LEU A 64 -19.33 2.05 10.90
C LEU A 64 -19.93 1.11 11.97
N SER A 65 -20.89 1.55 12.79
CA SER A 65 -21.40 0.76 13.93
C SER A 65 -22.04 -0.58 13.55
N ASP A 66 -22.51 -0.71 12.32
CA ASP A 66 -23.13 -1.94 11.80
C ASP A 66 -22.20 -2.70 10.84
N ALA A 67 -20.95 -2.24 10.66
CA ALA A 67 -19.97 -2.83 9.75
C ALA A 67 -18.94 -3.67 10.52
N THR A 68 -18.61 -4.84 9.99
CA THR A 68 -17.50 -5.68 10.47
C THR A 68 -16.15 -5.07 10.12
N ALA A 69 -16.04 -4.50 8.90
CA ALA A 69 -14.80 -3.91 8.44
C ALA A 69 -15.03 -2.69 7.55
N VAL A 70 -14.06 -1.76 7.57
CA VAL A 70 -13.96 -0.68 6.60
C VAL A 70 -12.68 -0.81 5.77
N LEU A 71 -12.82 -0.69 4.45
CA LEU A 71 -11.70 -0.57 3.53
C LEU A 71 -11.58 0.89 3.07
N ASN A 72 -10.60 1.60 3.61
CA ASN A 72 -10.35 2.99 3.29
C ASN A 72 -9.53 3.12 2.01
N CYS A 73 -10.15 3.61 0.94
CA CYS A 73 -9.53 3.92 -0.36
C CYS A 73 -9.29 5.42 -0.58
N ALA A 74 -9.52 6.26 0.43
CA ALA A 74 -9.46 7.70 0.31
C ALA A 74 -8.07 8.26 0.65
N GLY A 75 -7.21 8.40 -0.34
CA GLY A 75 -5.93 9.12 -0.19
C GLY A 75 -6.09 10.67 -0.21
N PRO A 76 -5.09 11.44 0.25
CA PRO A 76 -3.83 11.01 0.87
C PRO A 76 -4.05 10.42 2.26
N PHE A 77 -3.45 9.26 2.52
CA PHE A 77 -3.72 8.52 3.76
C PHE A 77 -3.22 9.25 5.01
N ALA A 78 -2.15 10.03 4.89
CA ALA A 78 -1.68 10.91 5.98
C ALA A 78 -2.79 11.82 6.56
N ARG A 79 -3.85 12.11 5.80
CA ARG A 79 -4.99 12.93 6.25
C ARG A 79 -6.21 12.12 6.66
N THR A 80 -6.33 10.90 6.15
CA THR A 80 -7.57 10.12 6.29
C THR A 80 -7.48 8.99 7.32
N TRP A 81 -6.28 8.46 7.58
CA TRP A 81 -6.08 7.34 8.49
C TRP A 81 -6.60 7.64 9.91
N LYS A 82 -6.22 8.79 10.48
CA LYS A 82 -6.49 9.08 11.90
C LYS A 82 -7.97 9.15 12.24
N PRO A 83 -8.80 9.99 11.57
CA PRO A 83 -10.22 10.03 11.86
C PRO A 83 -10.91 8.67 11.62
N MET A 84 -10.48 7.90 10.63
CA MET A 84 -11.04 6.58 10.34
C MET A 84 -10.66 5.55 11.42
N VAL A 85 -9.38 5.44 11.79
CA VAL A 85 -8.92 4.54 12.86
C VAL A 85 -9.58 4.90 14.21
N GLU A 86 -9.69 6.18 14.55
CA GLU A 86 -10.39 6.60 15.77
C GLU A 86 -11.87 6.21 15.76
N ALA A 87 -12.54 6.24 14.62
CA ALA A 87 -13.90 5.75 14.49
C ALA A 87 -13.95 4.23 14.63
N CYS A 88 -13.08 3.49 13.97
CA CYS A 88 -12.97 2.03 14.07
C CYS A 88 -12.79 1.56 15.51
N LEU A 89 -11.92 2.24 16.27
CA LEU A 89 -11.72 1.93 17.69
C LEU A 89 -12.96 2.19 18.58
N ARG A 90 -13.81 3.16 18.21
CA ARG A 90 -15.07 3.43 18.96
C ARG A 90 -16.21 2.49 18.59
N THR A 91 -16.23 2.01 17.36
CA THR A 91 -17.30 1.18 16.81
C THR A 91 -16.97 -0.31 16.77
N GLU A 92 -15.76 -0.67 17.20
CA GLU A 92 -15.24 -2.06 17.16
C GLU A 92 -15.21 -2.63 15.72
N THR A 93 -14.99 -1.76 14.70
CA THR A 93 -14.91 -2.11 13.29
C THR A 93 -13.45 -2.35 12.88
N HIS A 94 -13.15 -3.40 12.14
CA HIS A 94 -11.80 -3.65 11.63
C HIS A 94 -11.41 -2.63 10.54
N TYR A 95 -10.16 -2.16 10.60
CA TYR A 95 -9.62 -1.17 9.68
C TYR A 95 -8.70 -1.80 8.64
N LEU A 96 -8.97 -1.55 7.37
CA LEU A 96 -8.09 -1.86 6.24
C LEU A 96 -7.89 -0.60 5.38
N ASP A 97 -6.74 -0.44 4.77
CA ASP A 97 -6.50 0.58 3.75
C ASP A 97 -5.49 0.12 2.70
N ILE A 98 -5.34 0.90 1.64
CA ILE A 98 -4.41 0.62 0.55
C ILE A 98 -3.22 1.59 0.53
N THR A 99 -2.79 2.08 1.70
CA THR A 99 -1.66 3.01 1.81
C THR A 99 -0.32 2.38 1.45
N GLY A 100 0.57 3.18 0.84
CA GLY A 100 2.00 2.92 0.74
C GLY A 100 2.84 3.92 1.56
N GLU A 101 2.18 4.77 2.36
CA GLU A 101 2.80 5.89 3.07
C GLU A 101 3.49 5.42 4.36
N ARG A 102 4.82 5.36 4.36
CA ARG A 102 5.62 4.93 5.50
C ARG A 102 5.20 5.55 6.85
N THR A 103 4.96 6.86 6.87
CA THR A 103 4.57 7.58 8.10
C THR A 103 3.20 7.20 8.62
N VAL A 104 2.32 6.71 7.74
CA VAL A 104 1.00 6.20 8.10
C VAL A 104 1.14 4.85 8.81
N PHE A 105 2.01 3.96 8.30
CA PHE A 105 2.28 2.68 8.97
C PHE A 105 2.81 2.86 10.38
N GLU A 106 3.79 3.77 10.58
CA GLU A 106 4.32 4.07 11.92
C GLU A 106 3.24 4.61 12.85
N ALA A 107 2.43 5.55 12.34
CA ALA A 107 1.37 6.18 13.14
C ALA A 107 0.23 5.21 13.50
N ILE A 108 -0.11 4.27 12.61
CA ILE A 108 -1.12 3.23 12.89
C ILE A 108 -0.54 2.15 13.81
N HIS A 109 0.75 1.79 13.64
CA HIS A 109 1.43 0.87 14.56
C HIS A 109 1.38 1.36 16.01
N ASP A 110 1.55 2.66 16.25
CA ASP A 110 1.46 3.27 17.57
C ASP A 110 0.03 3.16 18.19
N GLN A 111 -0.99 2.77 17.41
CA GLN A 111 -2.35 2.51 17.90
C GLN A 111 -2.61 1.02 18.19
N GLY A 112 -1.61 0.15 17.97
CA GLY A 112 -1.75 -1.30 18.07
C GLY A 112 -2.31 -1.80 19.39
N ASP A 113 -1.79 -1.29 20.52
CA ASP A 113 -2.27 -1.67 21.87
C ASP A 113 -3.73 -1.25 22.09
N ARG A 114 -4.11 -0.03 21.67
CA ARG A 114 -5.49 0.45 21.76
C ARG A 114 -6.44 -0.39 20.90
N ALA A 115 -5.95 -0.83 19.73
CA ALA A 115 -6.73 -1.68 18.84
C ALA A 115 -6.90 -3.09 19.42
N ALA A 116 -5.87 -3.64 20.03
CA ALA A 116 -5.94 -4.93 20.73
C ALA A 116 -6.94 -4.88 21.90
N ASP A 117 -6.90 -3.81 22.71
CA ASP A 117 -7.84 -3.60 23.82
C ASP A 117 -9.29 -3.45 23.33
N ALA A 118 -9.50 -2.88 22.14
CA ALA A 118 -10.82 -2.73 21.52
C ALA A 118 -11.27 -3.95 20.70
N GLY A 119 -10.46 -5.00 20.59
CA GLY A 119 -10.77 -6.17 19.74
C GLY A 119 -10.74 -5.89 18.25
N VAL A 120 -10.04 -4.84 17.81
CA VAL A 120 -9.99 -4.36 16.44
C VAL A 120 -8.69 -4.76 15.75
N MET A 121 -8.75 -5.21 14.50
CA MET A 121 -7.60 -5.32 13.61
C MET A 121 -7.36 -3.98 12.92
N LEU A 122 -6.11 -3.50 12.95
CA LEU A 122 -5.63 -2.41 12.11
C LEU A 122 -4.65 -2.99 11.08
N LEU A 123 -5.10 -3.14 9.85
CA LEU A 123 -4.34 -3.75 8.74
C LEU A 123 -4.18 -2.74 7.61
N PRO A 124 -3.24 -1.78 7.71
CA PRO A 124 -2.94 -0.87 6.60
C PRO A 124 -2.15 -1.57 5.48
N GLY A 125 -2.24 -1.04 4.26
CA GLY A 125 -1.41 -1.47 3.14
C GLY A 125 -1.85 -2.78 2.49
N VAL A 126 -3.15 -3.04 2.36
CA VAL A 126 -3.66 -4.28 1.75
C VAL A 126 -3.62 -4.27 0.21
N GLY A 127 -2.91 -3.33 -0.42
CA GLY A 127 -2.73 -3.23 -1.87
C GLY A 127 -1.33 -3.60 -2.34
N PHE A 128 -1.09 -3.37 -3.64
CA PHE A 128 0.21 -3.62 -4.29
C PHE A 128 1.38 -2.95 -3.59
N ASP A 129 1.17 -1.77 -3.03
CA ASP A 129 2.25 -0.97 -2.43
C ASP A 129 2.96 -1.69 -1.27
N VAL A 130 2.34 -2.74 -0.70
CA VAL A 130 2.91 -3.49 0.43
C VAL A 130 2.75 -5.00 0.29
N VAL A 131 1.56 -5.52 -0.08
CA VAL A 131 1.30 -6.98 0.02
C VAL A 131 2.37 -7.83 -0.66
N PRO A 132 2.77 -7.60 -1.92
CA PRO A 132 3.75 -8.47 -2.57
C PRO A 132 5.15 -8.35 -1.98
N THR A 133 5.57 -7.15 -1.59
CA THR A 133 6.88 -6.91 -0.99
C THR A 133 6.96 -7.44 0.45
N ASP A 134 5.92 -7.25 1.26
CA ASP A 134 5.82 -7.75 2.63
C ASP A 134 5.77 -9.29 2.68
N CYS A 135 4.98 -9.90 1.77
CA CYS A 135 4.95 -11.36 1.61
C CYS A 135 6.32 -11.92 1.18
N LEU A 136 7.01 -11.24 0.27
CA LEU A 136 8.34 -11.67 -0.16
C LEU A 136 9.38 -11.47 0.93
N ALA A 137 9.32 -10.36 1.70
CA ALA A 137 10.16 -10.11 2.85
C ALA A 137 10.02 -11.22 3.90
N ALA A 138 8.76 -11.57 4.24
CA ALA A 138 8.48 -12.68 5.15
C ALA A 138 9.03 -14.00 4.63
N HIS A 139 8.88 -14.28 3.33
CA HIS A 139 9.36 -15.50 2.71
C HIS A 139 10.89 -15.62 2.76
N VAL A 140 11.64 -14.59 2.34
CA VAL A 140 13.11 -14.65 2.37
C VAL A 140 13.66 -14.65 3.80
N ALA A 141 13.00 -13.97 4.74
CA ALA A 141 13.39 -14.02 6.16
C ALA A 141 13.15 -15.42 6.78
N GLN A 142 12.09 -16.12 6.38
CA GLN A 142 11.87 -17.52 6.80
C GLN A 142 12.92 -18.48 6.23
N ARG A 143 13.43 -18.22 5.01
CA ARG A 143 14.50 -19.00 4.40
C ARG A 143 15.88 -18.73 5.03
N LEU A 144 16.05 -17.53 5.63
CA LEU A 144 17.29 -17.12 6.29
C LEU A 144 16.95 -16.47 7.64
N PRO A 145 16.65 -17.25 8.69
CA PRO A 145 16.18 -16.72 9.99
C PRO A 145 17.16 -15.77 10.70
N ASP A 146 18.47 -15.92 10.45
CA ASP A 146 19.52 -15.07 11.03
C ASP A 146 19.83 -13.85 10.14
N ALA A 147 18.92 -13.46 9.24
CA ALA A 147 19.11 -12.31 8.38
C ALA A 147 19.25 -11.01 9.19
N ASP A 148 20.29 -10.25 8.86
CA ASP A 148 20.55 -8.91 9.40
C ASP A 148 20.03 -7.79 8.49
N ARG A 149 19.85 -8.09 7.20
CA ARG A 149 19.44 -7.12 6.18
C ARG A 149 18.40 -7.70 5.23
N LEU A 150 17.41 -6.86 4.90
CA LEU A 150 16.45 -7.08 3.81
C LEU A 150 16.59 -5.97 2.77
N GLU A 151 16.65 -6.38 1.52
CA GLU A 151 16.60 -5.50 0.36
C GLU A 151 15.45 -5.94 -0.53
N LEU A 152 14.51 -5.04 -0.77
CA LEU A 152 13.31 -5.29 -1.55
C LEU A 152 13.31 -4.36 -2.77
N ALA A 153 12.97 -4.87 -3.94
CA ALA A 153 12.83 -4.07 -5.13
C ALA A 153 11.54 -4.42 -5.87
N PHE A 154 10.92 -3.43 -6.49
CA PHE A 154 9.79 -3.69 -7.36
C PHE A 154 9.89 -2.93 -8.69
N ARG A 155 9.24 -3.50 -9.69
CA ARG A 155 8.98 -2.89 -10.99
C ARG A 155 7.49 -2.95 -11.27
N ALA A 156 6.90 -1.81 -11.55
CA ALA A 156 5.53 -1.67 -12.01
C ALA A 156 5.53 -1.23 -13.46
N GLU A 157 4.75 -1.87 -14.30
CA GLU A 157 4.53 -1.45 -15.67
C GLU A 157 3.28 -0.57 -15.76
N ASN A 158 3.37 0.46 -16.60
CA ASN A 158 2.27 1.34 -17.00
C ASN A 158 1.54 2.13 -15.91
N GLY A 159 1.81 3.41 -15.92
CA GLY A 159 0.98 4.49 -15.37
C GLY A 159 0.73 4.48 -13.86
N VAL A 160 0.50 5.64 -13.32
CA VAL A 160 0.07 5.83 -11.93
C VAL A 160 -1.28 6.55 -11.92
N SER A 161 -2.13 6.22 -10.96
CA SER A 161 -3.39 6.95 -10.80
C SER A 161 -3.13 8.39 -10.32
N ARG A 162 -4.14 9.22 -10.48
CA ARG A 162 -4.14 10.59 -9.95
C ARG A 162 -3.86 10.64 -8.45
N GLY A 163 -4.39 9.66 -7.69
CA GLY A 163 -4.14 9.51 -6.26
C GLY A 163 -2.66 9.25 -5.96
N THR A 164 -2.07 8.27 -6.61
CA THR A 164 -0.65 7.90 -6.47
C THR A 164 0.27 9.06 -6.84
N ALA A 165 0.00 9.75 -7.96
CA ALA A 165 0.79 10.91 -8.37
C ALA A 165 0.71 12.08 -7.36
N LYS A 166 -0.45 12.33 -6.74
CA LYS A 166 -0.59 13.33 -5.67
C LYS A 166 0.22 12.95 -4.44
N THR A 167 0.15 11.70 -4.01
CA THR A 167 0.93 11.18 -2.87
C THR A 167 2.43 11.33 -3.12
N MET A 168 2.91 11.04 -4.33
CA MET A 168 4.32 11.25 -4.69
C MET A 168 4.75 12.71 -4.54
N VAL A 169 3.92 13.69 -4.95
CA VAL A 169 4.22 15.13 -4.77
C VAL A 169 4.17 15.53 -3.30
N GLU A 170 3.30 14.95 -2.49
CA GLU A 170 3.23 15.24 -1.06
C GLU A 170 4.48 14.76 -0.31
N HIS A 171 5.14 13.71 -0.80
CA HIS A 171 6.35 13.14 -0.17
C HIS A 171 7.67 13.69 -0.71
N VAL A 172 7.65 14.61 -1.69
CA VAL A 172 8.88 15.25 -2.22
C VAL A 172 9.75 15.87 -1.12
N ASP A 173 9.13 16.37 -0.05
CA ASP A 173 9.82 17.03 1.06
C ASP A 173 10.50 16.05 2.03
N GLY A 174 10.13 14.77 1.98
CA GLY A 174 10.56 13.75 2.96
C GLY A 174 11.99 13.28 2.80
N GLY A 175 12.62 13.52 1.65
CA GLY A 175 13.90 12.87 1.32
C GLY A 175 13.76 11.36 1.13
N GLY A 176 14.88 10.64 1.18
CA GLY A 176 14.90 9.17 1.26
C GLY A 176 14.76 8.69 2.72
N ALA A 177 14.42 7.44 2.90
CA ALA A 177 14.41 6.77 4.19
C ALA A 177 14.85 5.32 4.04
N VAL A 178 15.54 4.83 5.05
CA VAL A 178 15.92 3.42 5.22
C VAL A 178 15.73 3.03 6.68
N ARG A 179 15.68 1.74 6.97
CA ARG A 179 15.79 1.26 8.34
C ARG A 179 17.20 0.76 8.58
N ARG A 180 17.82 1.22 9.68
CA ARG A 180 19.13 0.75 10.16
C ARG A 180 19.05 0.52 11.66
N ASP A 181 19.59 -0.60 12.10
CA ASP A 181 19.58 -1.03 13.51
C ASP A 181 18.18 -0.88 14.16
N GLY A 182 17.13 -1.26 13.42
CA GLY A 182 15.75 -1.19 13.86
C GLY A 182 15.14 0.23 13.86
N ARG A 183 15.86 1.26 13.41
CA ARG A 183 15.38 2.65 13.40
C ARG A 183 15.30 3.22 11.99
N ILE A 184 14.29 4.03 11.74
CA ILE A 184 14.17 4.72 10.46
C ILE A 184 15.10 5.92 10.44
N GLU A 185 15.99 5.94 9.46
CA GLU A 185 16.93 7.03 9.21
C GLU A 185 16.57 7.78 7.92
N ARG A 186 16.70 9.11 7.96
CA ARG A 186 16.58 9.93 6.76
C ARG A 186 17.89 9.91 5.99
N VAL A 187 17.79 9.69 4.69
CA VAL A 187 18.91 9.66 3.75
C VAL A 187 18.57 10.55 2.54
N PRO A 188 19.55 10.93 1.71
CA PRO A 188 19.26 11.60 0.44
C PRO A 188 18.35 10.74 -0.47
N ILE A 189 17.52 11.38 -1.30
CA ILE A 189 16.75 10.67 -2.33
C ILE A 189 17.69 9.89 -3.24
N ALA A 190 17.33 8.65 -3.58
CA ALA A 190 18.12 7.76 -4.41
C ALA A 190 19.59 7.66 -3.94
N HIS A 191 19.80 7.69 -2.59
CA HIS A 191 21.12 7.64 -1.98
C HIS A 191 21.93 6.44 -2.41
N GLU A 192 21.25 5.35 -2.71
CA GLU A 192 21.79 4.09 -3.19
C GLU A 192 21.05 3.64 -4.45
N SER A 193 21.79 2.95 -5.34
CA SER A 193 21.22 2.32 -6.52
C SER A 193 22.02 1.06 -6.82
N ARG A 194 21.37 0.06 -7.35
CA ARG A 194 21.96 -1.23 -7.71
C ARG A 194 21.31 -1.80 -8.98
N THR A 195 21.84 -2.90 -9.46
CA THR A 195 21.23 -3.70 -10.52
C THR A 195 20.68 -4.97 -9.90
N VAL A 196 19.44 -5.31 -10.22
CA VAL A 196 18.78 -6.54 -9.80
C VAL A 196 18.26 -7.30 -11.00
N ASP A 197 18.06 -8.57 -10.82
CA ASP A 197 17.48 -9.47 -11.79
C ASP A 197 16.09 -9.90 -11.31
N PHE A 198 15.04 -9.37 -11.93
CA PHE A 198 13.66 -9.70 -11.58
C PHE A 198 13.21 -11.06 -12.15
N GLY A 199 14.00 -11.71 -13.00
CA GLY A 199 13.60 -12.92 -13.72
C GLY A 199 12.71 -12.63 -14.92
N TRP A 200 12.19 -13.68 -15.50
CA TRP A 200 11.25 -13.64 -16.64
C TRP A 200 11.70 -12.72 -17.80
N GLY A 201 13.03 -12.66 -18.05
CA GLY A 201 13.63 -11.82 -19.11
C GLY A 201 13.91 -10.38 -18.70
N LEU A 202 13.77 -10.03 -17.43
CA LEU A 202 14.09 -8.71 -16.87
C LEU A 202 15.43 -8.72 -16.10
N ASP A 203 16.46 -9.26 -16.75
CA ASP A 203 17.81 -9.31 -16.18
C ASP A 203 18.44 -7.90 -16.14
N GLY A 204 19.27 -7.65 -15.14
CA GLY A 204 20.10 -6.45 -15.08
C GLY A 204 19.33 -5.13 -14.99
N GLN A 205 18.18 -5.11 -14.34
CA GLN A 205 17.36 -3.90 -14.16
C GLN A 205 17.98 -2.95 -13.14
N HIS A 206 18.12 -1.70 -13.52
CA HIS A 206 18.59 -0.65 -12.60
C HIS A 206 17.47 -0.23 -11.64
N VAL A 207 17.80 -0.24 -10.33
CA VAL A 207 16.87 0.16 -9.27
C VAL A 207 17.50 1.22 -8.37
N ALA A 208 16.71 2.14 -7.83
CA ALA A 208 17.16 3.15 -6.89
C ALA A 208 16.33 3.11 -5.61
N ALA A 209 16.99 3.39 -4.47
CA ALA A 209 16.38 3.41 -3.16
C ALA A 209 15.32 4.51 -3.04
N ILE A 210 14.16 4.14 -2.51
CA ILE A 210 13.01 5.01 -2.28
C ILE A 210 12.47 4.86 -0.85
N PRO A 211 11.85 5.90 -0.28
CA PRO A 211 11.28 5.86 1.07
C PRO A 211 9.89 5.20 1.10
N TRP A 212 9.81 3.95 0.69
CA TRP A 212 8.56 3.20 0.56
C TRP A 212 8.04 2.65 1.88
N GLY A 213 6.78 2.17 1.92
CA GLY A 213 6.13 1.61 3.09
C GLY A 213 6.88 0.45 3.74
N ASP A 214 7.55 -0.37 2.92
CA ASP A 214 8.28 -1.56 3.37
C ASP A 214 9.43 -1.26 4.35
N VAL A 215 9.98 -0.05 4.34
CA VAL A 215 10.97 0.39 5.34
C VAL A 215 10.38 0.31 6.77
N ALA A 216 9.05 0.36 6.89
CA ALA A 216 8.33 0.13 8.14
C ALA A 216 7.79 -1.31 8.21
N THR A 217 6.98 -1.73 7.24
CA THR A 217 6.21 -2.98 7.30
C THR A 217 7.10 -4.22 7.31
N ALA A 218 8.15 -4.31 6.48
CA ALA A 218 9.03 -5.45 6.47
C ALA A 218 9.73 -5.70 7.83
N TYR A 219 10.04 -4.62 8.57
CA TYR A 219 10.56 -4.75 9.94
C TYR A 219 9.50 -5.27 10.90
N TYR A 220 8.26 -4.76 10.83
CA TYR A 220 7.19 -5.23 11.71
C TYR A 220 6.83 -6.69 11.43
N THR A 221 6.93 -7.11 10.17
CA THR A 221 6.67 -8.50 9.75
C THR A 221 7.78 -9.47 10.15
N THR A 222 9.05 -9.08 9.99
CA THR A 222 10.19 -10.01 10.05
C THR A 222 11.12 -9.81 11.23
N GLY A 223 11.13 -8.62 11.83
CA GLY A 223 12.11 -8.23 12.85
C GLY A 223 13.52 -7.92 12.33
N VAL A 224 13.77 -8.04 11.01
CA VAL A 224 15.09 -7.79 10.43
C VAL A 224 15.44 -6.30 10.55
N PRO A 225 16.58 -5.93 11.20
CA PRO A 225 16.81 -4.55 11.64
C PRO A 225 17.22 -3.59 10.53
N ASN A 226 17.68 -4.09 9.38
CA ASN A 226 18.14 -3.23 8.28
C ASN A 226 17.29 -3.50 7.04
N VAL A 227 16.54 -2.48 6.57
CA VAL A 227 15.63 -2.60 5.42
C VAL A 227 15.86 -1.45 4.45
N THR A 228 16.04 -1.80 3.18
CA THR A 228 16.08 -0.84 2.06
C THR A 228 15.12 -1.29 0.97
N THR A 229 14.30 -0.36 0.50
CA THR A 229 13.36 -0.61 -0.60
C THR A 229 13.77 0.16 -1.84
N TYR A 230 13.71 -0.48 -2.99
CA TYR A 230 14.10 0.07 -4.28
C TYR A 230 12.93 0.03 -5.27
N MET A 231 12.97 0.91 -6.24
CA MET A 231 12.07 0.91 -7.39
C MET A 231 12.89 0.88 -8.68
N ALA A 232 12.43 0.09 -9.65
CA ALA A 232 13.04 0.05 -10.97
C ALA A 232 12.85 1.39 -11.69
N MET A 233 13.93 1.98 -12.14
CA MET A 233 13.92 3.21 -12.92
C MET A 233 15.17 3.34 -13.79
N PRO A 234 15.07 3.99 -14.95
CA PRO A 234 16.24 4.24 -15.79
C PRO A 234 17.31 5.06 -15.05
N GLU A 235 18.58 4.74 -15.28
CA GLU A 235 19.71 5.43 -14.63
C GLU A 235 19.67 6.96 -14.81
N ARG A 236 19.22 7.43 -15.97
CA ARG A 236 19.02 8.87 -16.22
C ARG A 236 17.98 9.50 -15.29
N ALA A 237 16.92 8.77 -14.95
CA ALA A 237 15.90 9.23 -14.01
C ALA A 237 16.47 9.33 -12.59
N VAL A 238 17.31 8.40 -12.18
CA VAL A 238 18.04 8.43 -10.89
C VAL A 238 18.95 9.67 -10.80
N GLN A 239 19.71 9.95 -11.87
CA GLN A 239 20.57 11.14 -11.92
C GLN A 239 19.75 12.43 -11.82
N LEU A 240 18.60 12.49 -12.51
CA LEU A 240 17.68 13.62 -12.45
C LEU A 240 17.08 13.78 -11.04
N GLN A 241 16.67 12.68 -10.39
CA GLN A 241 16.16 12.72 -9.01
C GLN A 241 17.22 13.21 -8.02
N ARG A 242 18.48 12.74 -8.14
CA ARG A 242 19.58 13.23 -7.30
C ARG A 242 19.83 14.73 -7.50
N ALA A 243 19.79 15.20 -8.75
CA ALA A 243 19.91 16.63 -9.06
C ALA A 243 18.70 17.42 -8.54
N ALA A 244 17.48 16.90 -8.69
CA ALA A 244 16.27 17.51 -8.18
C ALA A 244 16.25 17.59 -6.64
N GLY A 245 16.90 16.65 -5.95
CA GLY A 245 17.11 16.70 -4.49
C GLY A 245 17.79 17.99 -4.01
N LEU A 246 18.63 18.60 -4.85
CA LEU A 246 19.28 19.89 -4.56
C LEU A 246 18.31 21.09 -4.62
N VAL A 247 17.20 20.96 -5.35
CA VAL A 247 16.18 22.01 -5.50
C VAL A 247 14.88 21.70 -4.76
N THR A 248 14.85 20.60 -4.02
CA THR A 248 13.69 20.19 -3.19
C THR A 248 13.13 21.33 -2.34
N PRO A 249 13.94 22.19 -1.68
CA PRO A 249 13.40 23.31 -0.92
C PRO A 249 12.56 24.30 -1.74
N LEU A 250 12.82 24.39 -3.04
CA LEU A 250 12.06 25.23 -3.95
C LEU A 250 10.75 24.56 -4.39
N LEU A 251 10.78 23.23 -4.59
CA LEU A 251 9.60 22.43 -4.96
C LEU A 251 8.62 22.30 -3.79
N SER A 252 9.10 22.43 -2.56
CA SER A 252 8.31 22.37 -1.33
C SER A 252 7.50 23.65 -1.07
N LEU A 253 7.76 24.74 -1.79
CA LEU A 253 7.01 25.99 -1.62
C LEU A 253 5.53 25.77 -1.92
N PRO A 254 4.59 26.23 -1.05
CA PRO A 254 3.17 26.00 -1.19
C PRO A 254 2.60 26.30 -2.58
N PRO A 255 2.94 27.44 -3.24
CA PRO A 255 2.40 27.73 -4.56
C PRO A 255 2.90 26.78 -5.66
N VAL A 256 4.14 26.32 -5.57
CA VAL A 256 4.72 25.36 -6.54
C VAL A 256 4.05 24.00 -6.38
N ARG A 257 3.89 23.54 -5.14
CA ARG A 257 3.23 22.28 -4.80
C ARG A 257 1.77 22.26 -5.25
N THR A 258 1.03 23.34 -4.98
CA THR A 258 -0.37 23.49 -5.45
C THR A 258 -0.45 23.47 -6.98
N GLY A 259 0.49 24.12 -7.65
CA GLY A 259 0.55 24.10 -9.12
C GLY A 259 0.83 22.71 -9.69
N LEU A 260 1.76 21.95 -9.08
CA LEU A 260 2.03 20.57 -9.47
C LEU A 260 0.83 19.65 -9.22
N GLN A 261 0.16 19.77 -8.07
CA GLN A 261 -1.04 19.00 -7.76
C GLN A 261 -2.17 19.30 -8.77
N TRP A 262 -2.37 20.57 -9.12
CA TRP A 262 -3.33 20.98 -10.13
C TRP A 262 -3.00 20.40 -11.52
N LEU A 263 -1.72 20.42 -11.92
CA LEU A 263 -1.28 19.83 -13.18
C LEU A 263 -1.56 18.33 -13.23
N ILE A 264 -1.26 17.60 -12.16
CA ILE A 264 -1.55 16.17 -12.03
C ILE A 264 -3.05 15.90 -12.17
N GLU A 265 -3.89 16.74 -11.56
CA GLU A 265 -5.35 16.63 -11.68
C GLU A 265 -5.85 16.70 -13.12
N GLN A 266 -5.18 17.47 -13.96
CA GLN A 266 -5.58 17.70 -15.36
C GLN A 266 -4.97 16.68 -16.34
N THR A 267 -3.84 16.04 -15.97
CA THR A 267 -3.06 15.26 -16.93
C THR A 267 -2.99 13.76 -16.61
N THR A 268 -3.42 13.34 -15.42
CA THR A 268 -3.30 11.94 -14.99
C THR A 268 -4.69 11.31 -14.83
N GLU A 269 -5.00 10.32 -15.65
CA GLU A 269 -6.28 9.60 -15.59
C GLU A 269 -6.17 8.22 -14.94
N GLY A 270 -4.98 7.66 -14.83
CA GLY A 270 -4.73 6.28 -14.41
C GLY A 270 -4.84 5.31 -15.60
N PRO A 271 -4.33 4.08 -15.46
CA PRO A 271 -4.31 3.09 -16.53
C PRO A 271 -5.73 2.68 -16.93
N ASP A 272 -5.94 2.48 -18.24
CA ASP A 272 -7.21 2.00 -18.78
C ASP A 272 -7.39 0.47 -18.54
N ALA A 273 -8.52 -0.10 -19.02
CA ALA A 273 -8.81 -1.51 -18.80
C ALA A 273 -7.81 -2.43 -19.52
N ASP A 274 -7.45 -2.07 -20.75
CA ASP A 274 -6.51 -2.81 -21.59
C ASP A 274 -5.08 -2.79 -21.03
N GLU A 275 -4.68 -1.65 -20.46
CA GLU A 275 -3.39 -1.50 -19.77
C GLU A 275 -3.32 -2.34 -18.50
N ARG A 276 -4.42 -2.39 -17.74
CA ARG A 276 -4.50 -3.23 -16.53
C ARG A 276 -4.53 -4.73 -16.85
N GLU A 277 -5.15 -5.13 -17.94
CA GLU A 277 -5.20 -6.55 -18.34
C GLU A 277 -3.84 -7.06 -18.84
N ARG A 278 -3.06 -6.22 -19.51
CA ARG A 278 -1.77 -6.59 -20.12
C ARG A 278 -0.56 -6.29 -19.26
N GLY A 279 -0.68 -5.42 -18.28
CA GLY A 279 0.44 -5.01 -17.45
C GLY A 279 0.84 -6.07 -16.44
N GLU A 280 2.11 -6.11 -16.13
CA GLU A 280 2.69 -7.00 -15.13
C GLU A 280 3.41 -6.21 -14.04
N SER A 281 3.59 -6.86 -12.92
CA SER A 281 4.38 -6.36 -11.80
C SER A 281 5.39 -7.40 -11.36
N TYR A 282 6.55 -6.92 -10.92
CA TYR A 282 7.66 -7.76 -10.52
C TYR A 282 8.22 -7.29 -9.19
N VAL A 283 8.55 -8.24 -8.33
CA VAL A 283 9.18 -7.98 -7.04
C VAL A 283 10.40 -8.88 -6.88
N TRP A 284 11.42 -8.33 -6.28
CA TRP A 284 12.66 -9.01 -5.94
C TRP A 284 12.95 -8.78 -4.46
N GLY A 285 13.37 -9.80 -3.75
CA GLY A 285 13.74 -9.74 -2.35
C GLY A 285 15.01 -10.51 -2.06
N GLU A 286 15.91 -9.90 -1.26
CA GLU A 286 17.15 -10.50 -0.77
C GLU A 286 17.21 -10.35 0.75
N ALA A 287 17.45 -11.45 1.45
CA ALA A 287 17.85 -11.46 2.85
C ALA A 287 19.32 -11.83 2.95
N THR A 288 20.07 -11.14 3.83
CA THR A 288 21.52 -11.34 4.00
C THR A 288 21.86 -11.36 5.49
N THR A 289 22.72 -12.31 5.92
CA THR A 289 23.29 -12.35 7.27
C THR A 289 24.48 -11.41 7.41
N ALA A 290 24.90 -11.12 8.63
CA ALA A 290 26.12 -10.35 8.91
C ALA A 290 27.39 -11.00 8.33
N ASP A 291 27.42 -12.34 8.21
CA ASP A 291 28.53 -13.11 7.65
C ASP A 291 28.47 -13.22 6.11
N GLY A 292 27.45 -12.64 5.47
CA GLY A 292 27.32 -12.57 4.02
C GLY A 292 26.62 -13.77 3.36
N GLU A 293 26.04 -14.69 4.14
CA GLU A 293 25.09 -15.67 3.59
C GLU A 293 23.85 -14.94 3.08
N ARG A 294 23.31 -15.37 1.94
CA ARG A 294 22.17 -14.69 1.32
C ARG A 294 21.20 -15.66 0.67
N VAL A 295 19.94 -15.27 0.66
CA VAL A 295 18.88 -15.90 -0.13
C VAL A 295 18.18 -14.84 -0.97
N VAL A 296 17.73 -15.24 -2.14
CA VAL A 296 17.02 -14.38 -3.08
C VAL A 296 15.75 -15.09 -3.55
N SER A 297 14.66 -14.36 -3.58
CA SER A 297 13.40 -14.80 -4.19
C SER A 297 12.80 -13.69 -5.03
N ARG A 298 11.95 -14.05 -5.98
CA ARG A 298 11.27 -13.15 -6.91
C ARG A 298 9.79 -13.46 -6.97
N LEU A 299 9.00 -12.45 -7.30
CA LEU A 299 7.58 -12.58 -7.62
C LEU A 299 7.30 -11.92 -8.98
N ARG A 300 6.45 -12.54 -9.76
CA ARG A 300 5.75 -11.94 -10.89
C ARG A 300 4.26 -11.99 -10.61
N GLY A 301 3.53 -10.97 -10.98
CA GLY A 301 2.10 -10.90 -10.80
C GLY A 301 1.43 -10.00 -11.83
N PRO A 302 0.09 -9.92 -11.80
CA PRO A 302 -0.67 -9.04 -12.67
C PRO A 302 -0.35 -7.56 -12.41
N HIS A 303 -0.94 -6.70 -13.21
CA HIS A 303 -0.83 -5.26 -13.07
C HIS A 303 -1.15 -4.79 -11.64
N THR A 304 -0.43 -3.77 -11.17
CA THR A 304 -0.48 -3.26 -9.78
C THR A 304 -1.90 -2.98 -9.25
N TYR A 305 -2.78 -2.41 -10.08
CA TYR A 305 -4.17 -2.14 -9.66
C TYR A 305 -5.04 -3.40 -9.65
N ALA A 306 -4.84 -4.33 -10.57
CA ALA A 306 -5.51 -5.63 -10.52
C ALA A 306 -5.10 -6.39 -9.26
N LEU A 307 -3.82 -6.43 -8.96
CA LEU A 307 -3.29 -7.04 -7.74
C LEU A 307 -3.83 -6.35 -6.48
N THR A 308 -3.91 -5.01 -6.47
CA THR A 308 -4.51 -4.26 -5.34
C THR A 308 -5.97 -4.65 -5.10
N VAL A 309 -6.77 -4.80 -6.14
CA VAL A 309 -8.17 -5.24 -6.01
C VAL A 309 -8.24 -6.64 -5.41
N GLU A 310 -7.43 -7.57 -5.92
CA GLU A 310 -7.41 -8.96 -5.44
C GLU A 310 -7.00 -9.05 -3.97
N THR A 311 -5.89 -8.40 -3.59
CA THR A 311 -5.37 -8.49 -2.22
C THR A 311 -6.25 -7.74 -1.22
N ALA A 312 -6.82 -6.59 -1.60
CA ALA A 312 -7.72 -5.83 -0.74
C ALA A 312 -9.02 -6.62 -0.47
N LEU A 313 -9.60 -7.26 -1.48
CA LEU A 313 -10.79 -8.07 -1.30
C LEU A 313 -10.51 -9.39 -0.59
N ALA A 314 -9.35 -10.03 -0.83
CA ALA A 314 -8.95 -11.23 -0.11
C ALA A 314 -8.78 -10.96 1.40
N THR A 315 -8.14 -9.86 1.77
CA THR A 315 -7.97 -9.47 3.17
C THR A 315 -9.27 -9.00 3.82
N ALA A 316 -10.11 -8.24 3.09
CA ALA A 316 -11.43 -7.86 3.57
C ALA A 316 -12.32 -9.11 3.84
N ARG A 317 -12.32 -10.07 2.92
CA ARG A 317 -13.06 -11.34 3.09
C ARG A 317 -12.63 -12.08 4.36
N ARG A 318 -11.33 -12.19 4.64
CA ARG A 318 -10.82 -12.81 5.86
C ARG A 318 -11.34 -12.11 7.11
N ALA A 319 -11.32 -10.77 7.12
CA ALA A 319 -11.86 -10.00 8.22
C ALA A 319 -13.37 -10.26 8.43
N LEU A 320 -14.16 -10.32 7.35
CA LEU A 320 -15.59 -10.63 7.39
C LEU A 320 -15.87 -12.06 7.86
N ASP A 321 -14.99 -13.00 7.54
CA ASP A 321 -15.08 -14.42 7.97
C ASP A 321 -14.57 -14.62 9.42
N GLY A 322 -14.18 -13.56 10.14
CA GLY A 322 -13.68 -13.58 11.51
C GLY A 322 -12.20 -13.93 11.66
N ASP A 323 -11.44 -14.02 10.57
CA ASP A 323 -9.98 -14.17 10.56
C ASP A 323 -9.32 -12.78 10.57
N ALA A 324 -9.43 -12.10 11.72
CA ALA A 324 -8.98 -10.73 11.94
C ALA A 324 -8.15 -10.62 13.22
N PRO A 325 -6.84 -10.92 13.17
CA PRO A 325 -5.97 -10.80 14.34
C PRO A 325 -5.94 -9.36 14.85
N VAL A 326 -6.25 -9.19 16.16
CA VAL A 326 -6.40 -7.87 16.77
C VAL A 326 -5.07 -7.12 16.90
N GLY A 327 -5.16 -5.80 17.05
CA GLY A 327 -4.00 -4.93 17.12
C GLY A 327 -3.50 -4.50 15.74
N PHE A 328 -2.30 -3.92 15.68
CA PHE A 328 -1.65 -3.59 14.41
C PHE A 328 -1.15 -4.86 13.72
N GLN A 329 -1.42 -4.95 12.43
CA GLN A 329 -0.97 -6.06 11.59
C GLN A 329 -0.32 -5.52 10.30
N THR A 330 0.59 -6.30 9.74
CA THR A 330 0.99 -6.19 8.33
C THR A 330 0.36 -7.33 7.54
N PRO A 331 0.24 -7.24 6.21
CA PRO A 331 -0.40 -8.30 5.42
C PRO A 331 0.22 -9.68 5.64
N ALA A 332 1.55 -9.79 5.55
CA ALA A 332 2.23 -11.06 5.78
C ALA A 332 2.36 -11.43 7.26
N GLY A 333 2.33 -10.45 8.17
CA GLY A 333 2.25 -10.69 9.62
C GLY A 333 0.94 -11.35 10.01
N ALA A 334 -0.18 -10.89 9.46
CA ALA A 334 -1.50 -11.44 9.70
C ALA A 334 -1.72 -12.81 9.02
N TYR A 335 -1.30 -12.95 7.76
CA TYR A 335 -1.76 -14.05 6.90
C TYR A 335 -0.65 -14.89 6.29
N GLY A 336 0.60 -14.59 6.61
CA GLY A 336 1.77 -15.34 6.15
C GLY A 336 2.26 -14.95 4.75
N PRO A 337 3.44 -15.45 4.37
CA PRO A 337 4.11 -15.11 3.10
C PRO A 337 3.38 -15.63 1.86
N ASP A 338 2.48 -16.58 2.03
CA ASP A 338 1.74 -17.20 0.92
C ASP A 338 0.40 -16.50 0.62
N LEU A 339 0.04 -15.44 1.38
CA LEU A 339 -1.15 -14.62 1.08
C LEU A 339 -1.17 -14.19 -0.38
N ILE A 340 -0.04 -13.72 -0.89
CA ILE A 340 0.07 -13.20 -2.27
C ILE A 340 -0.10 -14.31 -3.33
N LEU A 341 0.22 -15.56 -3.03
CA LEU A 341 0.08 -16.68 -3.95
C LEU A 341 -1.37 -17.11 -4.17
N GLY A 342 -2.30 -16.61 -3.35
CA GLY A 342 -3.74 -16.76 -3.58
C GLY A 342 -4.29 -15.90 -4.72
N VAL A 343 -3.50 -14.96 -5.24
CA VAL A 343 -3.89 -14.12 -6.38
C VAL A 343 -3.55 -14.84 -7.68
N GLU A 344 -4.54 -14.96 -8.57
CA GLU A 344 -4.36 -15.59 -9.87
C GLU A 344 -3.27 -14.87 -10.70
N GLY A 345 -2.39 -15.65 -11.31
CA GLY A 345 -1.28 -15.14 -12.12
C GLY A 345 -0.06 -14.71 -11.31
N VAL A 346 -0.05 -14.86 -9.98
CA VAL A 346 1.15 -14.65 -9.18
C VAL A 346 2.00 -15.92 -9.14
N GLU A 347 3.28 -15.74 -9.45
CA GLU A 347 4.31 -16.78 -9.38
C GLU A 347 5.45 -16.32 -8.47
N ARG A 348 5.95 -17.22 -7.60
CA ARG A 348 7.13 -16.99 -6.78
C ARG A 348 8.22 -17.98 -7.16
N GLU A 349 9.46 -17.48 -7.31
CA GLU A 349 10.64 -18.25 -7.64
C GLU A 349 11.74 -18.01 -6.60
N ASP A 350 12.35 -19.08 -6.11
CA ASP A 350 13.54 -19.05 -5.28
C ASP A 350 14.78 -19.19 -6.16
N VAL A 351 15.71 -18.22 -6.06
CA VAL A 351 16.87 -18.13 -6.96
C VAL A 351 18.13 -18.68 -6.31
N VAL A 352 18.36 -18.33 -5.04
CA VAL A 352 19.50 -18.77 -4.21
C VAL A 352 19.00 -19.08 -2.81
#